data_7e89824a5d6ac8b2c8e0d281189594c2
#
_entry.id   7e89824a5d6ac8b2c8e0d281189594c2
#
_cell.length_a   1.000
_cell.length_b   1.000
_cell.length_c   1.000
_cell.angle_alpha   90.00
_cell.angle_beta   90.00
_cell.angle_gamma   90.00
#
_symmetry.space_group_name_H-M   'P 1'
#
loop_
_entity.id
_entity.type
_entity.pdbx_description
1 polymer ?
#
loop_
_entity_poly.entity_id
_entity_poly.type
_entity_poly.pdbx_seq_one_letter_code
_entity_poly.pdbx_strand_id
1 'polypeptide(L)'
;MTKRKDVAGMVDHTLLKPEATKADFQALIDDAVNLGTYSVCVSPSALPLDVPEGLKVATVVGFPSGAVKPAIKALEAEQAVADGADEVDMVVNVGLVKEGNFEAVEAEIQGVRDAIPDAVLKVIIESAALTDEEIVATCQAAEQAGADFVKTSTGFHPAGGASAHAVKLMKDTVPNLEVKASGGIRDAETAQ
;
A
#
# COMPACT_ATOMS: atom_id res chain seq x y z
N MET A 1 9.39 19.82 -14.90
CA MET A 1 9.60 18.45 -15.40
C MET A 1 10.43 17.69 -14.38
N THR A 2 9.84 16.73 -13.72
CA THR A 2 10.52 15.84 -12.75
C THR A 2 11.54 14.98 -13.50
N LYS A 3 12.75 14.88 -12.99
CA LYS A 3 13.78 14.06 -13.64
C LYS A 3 13.49 12.58 -13.41
N ARG A 4 13.80 11.70 -14.37
CA ARG A 4 13.57 10.24 -14.30
C ARG A 4 14.08 9.61 -12.98
N LYS A 5 15.23 10.08 -12.45
CA LYS A 5 15.77 9.62 -11.16
C LYS A 5 14.93 10.04 -9.96
N ASP A 6 14.27 11.21 -10.05
CA ASP A 6 13.42 11.70 -8.96
C ASP A 6 12.14 10.84 -8.83
N VAL A 7 11.58 10.38 -9.97
CA VAL A 7 10.42 9.48 -9.98
C VAL A 7 10.80 8.08 -9.46
N ALA A 8 11.93 7.52 -9.91
CA ALA A 8 12.37 6.20 -9.47
C ALA A 8 12.50 6.09 -7.94
N GLY A 9 13.08 7.13 -7.30
CA GLY A 9 13.22 7.20 -5.84
C GLY A 9 11.89 7.33 -5.06
N MET A 10 10.74 7.35 -5.74
CA MET A 10 9.40 7.34 -5.13
C MET A 10 8.62 6.05 -5.47
N VAL A 11 9.23 5.12 -6.20
CA VAL A 11 8.55 3.90 -6.70
C VAL A 11 8.81 2.73 -5.76
N ASP A 12 7.74 2.02 -5.42
CA ASP A 12 7.81 0.67 -4.87
C ASP A 12 7.77 -0.32 -6.04
N HIS A 13 8.92 -0.92 -6.36
CA HIS A 13 9.01 -1.91 -7.43
C HIS A 13 8.33 -3.20 -6.99
N THR A 14 7.21 -3.55 -7.63
CA THR A 14 6.20 -4.43 -7.04
C THR A 14 6.09 -5.77 -7.78
N LEU A 15 6.09 -6.88 -7.03
CA LEU A 15 5.79 -8.23 -7.52
C LEU A 15 4.89 -8.96 -6.52
N LEU A 16 3.58 -9.03 -6.85
CA LEU A 16 2.53 -9.63 -6.00
C LEU A 16 1.80 -10.79 -6.68
N LYS A 17 2.37 -11.33 -7.76
CA LYS A 17 1.80 -12.49 -8.44
C LYS A 17 1.92 -13.73 -7.55
N PRO A 18 0.84 -14.51 -7.35
CA PRO A 18 0.86 -15.67 -6.45
C PRO A 18 1.80 -16.78 -6.92
N GLU A 19 2.11 -16.84 -8.21
CA GLU A 19 3.04 -17.80 -8.79
C GLU A 19 4.52 -17.37 -8.77
N ALA A 20 4.84 -16.19 -8.21
CA ALA A 20 6.20 -15.66 -8.16
C ALA A 20 7.14 -16.59 -7.38
N THR A 21 8.30 -16.86 -7.97
CA THR A 21 9.32 -17.74 -7.43
C THR A 21 10.46 -16.95 -6.77
N LYS A 22 11.36 -17.65 -6.06
CA LYS A 22 12.58 -17.02 -5.50
C LYS A 22 13.45 -16.36 -6.58
N ALA A 23 13.50 -16.93 -7.78
CA ALA A 23 14.24 -16.35 -8.90
C ALA A 23 13.60 -15.03 -9.39
N ASP A 24 12.25 -14.95 -9.37
CA ASP A 24 11.54 -13.73 -9.74
C ASP A 24 11.76 -12.63 -8.71
N PHE A 25 11.81 -12.96 -7.41
CA PHE A 25 12.12 -11.98 -6.37
C PHE A 25 13.57 -11.48 -6.46
N GLN A 26 14.53 -12.36 -6.80
CA GLN A 26 15.90 -11.91 -7.05
C GLN A 26 15.99 -10.96 -8.25
N ALA A 27 15.31 -11.28 -9.35
CA ALA A 27 15.25 -10.40 -10.51
C ALA A 27 14.60 -9.03 -10.18
N LEU A 28 13.55 -9.02 -9.35
CA LEU A 28 12.91 -7.80 -8.85
C LEU A 28 13.91 -6.92 -8.08
N ILE A 29 14.71 -7.53 -7.19
CA ILE A 29 15.72 -6.81 -6.40
C ILE A 29 16.80 -6.23 -7.32
N ASP A 30 17.32 -7.03 -8.27
CA ASP A 30 18.33 -6.58 -9.21
C ASP A 30 17.83 -5.41 -10.07
N ASP A 31 16.60 -5.47 -10.55
CA ASP A 31 15.94 -4.40 -11.30
C ASP A 31 15.75 -3.14 -10.43
N ALA A 32 15.33 -3.30 -9.18
CA ALA A 32 15.14 -2.20 -8.24
C ALA A 32 16.46 -1.43 -8.01
N VAL A 33 17.55 -2.15 -7.81
CA VAL A 33 18.90 -1.57 -7.67
C VAL A 33 19.32 -0.82 -8.93
N ASN A 34 19.16 -1.44 -10.11
CA ASN A 34 19.54 -0.85 -11.39
C ASN A 34 18.74 0.42 -11.72
N LEU A 35 17.45 0.44 -11.34
CA LEU A 35 16.56 1.59 -11.59
C LEU A 35 16.69 2.66 -10.51
N GLY A 36 17.20 2.31 -9.31
CA GLY A 36 17.27 3.18 -8.15
C GLY A 36 15.89 3.46 -7.56
N THR A 37 15.04 2.43 -7.46
CA THR A 37 13.73 2.57 -6.82
C THR A 37 13.86 2.68 -5.31
N TYR A 38 12.83 3.24 -4.67
CA TYR A 38 12.79 3.44 -3.23
C TYR A 38 12.71 2.10 -2.47
N SER A 39 11.83 1.22 -2.93
CA SER A 39 11.60 -0.08 -2.30
C SER A 39 11.32 -1.17 -3.32
N VAL A 40 11.34 -2.41 -2.85
CA VAL A 40 10.62 -3.54 -3.46
C VAL A 40 9.37 -3.81 -2.64
N CYS A 41 8.27 -4.22 -3.31
CA CYS A 41 7.02 -4.59 -2.63
C CYS A 41 6.62 -6.01 -3.03
N VAL A 42 6.50 -6.89 -2.03
CA VAL A 42 6.25 -8.33 -2.21
C VAL A 42 5.14 -8.82 -1.29
N SER A 43 4.60 -10.01 -1.56
CA SER A 43 3.69 -10.69 -0.63
C SER A 43 4.42 -11.09 0.66
N PRO A 44 3.75 -11.09 1.84
CA PRO A 44 4.41 -11.39 3.12
C PRO A 44 5.04 -12.78 3.17
N SER A 45 4.52 -13.74 2.41
CA SER A 45 5.10 -15.10 2.30
C SER A 45 6.47 -15.15 1.62
N ALA A 46 6.91 -14.06 0.97
CA ALA A 46 8.23 -13.95 0.36
C ALA A 46 9.30 -13.47 1.35
N LEU A 47 8.88 -12.97 2.52
CA LEU A 47 9.80 -12.50 3.56
C LEU A 47 10.42 -13.67 4.35
N PRO A 48 11.64 -13.50 4.89
CA PRO A 48 12.52 -12.33 4.73
C PRO A 48 13.17 -12.29 3.35
N LEU A 49 13.46 -11.06 2.87
CA LEU A 49 14.25 -10.83 1.65
C LEU A 49 15.66 -10.35 2.02
N ASP A 50 16.66 -10.86 1.29
CA ASP A 50 18.03 -10.35 1.35
C ASP A 50 18.19 -9.22 0.32
N VAL A 51 18.11 -7.98 0.77
CA VAL A 51 18.19 -6.78 -0.07
C VAL A 51 19.45 -5.98 0.26
N PRO A 52 20.07 -5.29 -0.74
CA PRO A 52 21.20 -4.40 -0.48
C PRO A 52 20.85 -3.26 0.47
N GLU A 53 21.85 -2.79 1.21
CA GLU A 53 21.72 -1.63 2.10
C GLU A 53 21.14 -0.41 1.35
N GLY A 54 20.13 0.20 1.93
CA GLY A 54 19.45 1.37 1.38
C GLY A 54 18.22 1.08 0.53
N LEU A 55 17.99 -0.16 0.06
CA LEU A 55 16.75 -0.57 -0.58
C LEU A 55 15.74 -0.99 0.50
N LYS A 56 14.57 -0.35 0.52
CA LYS A 56 13.51 -0.66 1.48
C LYS A 56 12.68 -1.86 1.05
N VAL A 57 12.07 -2.53 2.01
CA VAL A 57 11.16 -3.66 1.80
C VAL A 57 9.76 -3.26 2.26
N ALA A 58 8.84 -3.19 1.30
CA ALA A 58 7.42 -3.04 1.55
C ALA A 58 6.71 -4.40 1.38
N THR A 59 5.64 -4.60 2.11
CA THR A 59 4.77 -5.77 1.96
C THR A 59 3.30 -5.40 2.07
N VAL A 60 2.41 -6.35 1.81
CA VAL A 60 0.97 -6.14 1.84
C VAL A 60 0.32 -6.99 2.93
N VAL A 61 -0.78 -6.53 3.52
CA VAL A 61 -1.58 -7.31 4.48
C VAL A 61 -3.08 -7.23 4.18
N GLY A 62 -3.79 -8.32 4.45
CA GLY A 62 -5.19 -8.46 4.06
C GLY A 62 -5.42 -8.43 2.54
N PHE A 63 -4.39 -8.70 1.77
CA PHE A 63 -4.33 -8.43 0.34
C PHE A 63 -4.79 -9.65 -0.51
N PRO A 64 -5.47 -9.43 -1.67
CA PRO A 64 -5.88 -8.11 -2.19
C PRO A 64 -7.29 -7.68 -1.77
N SER A 65 -8.09 -8.54 -1.14
CA SER A 65 -9.53 -8.31 -0.97
C SER A 65 -9.90 -7.40 0.21
N GLY A 66 -9.04 -7.24 1.19
CA GLY A 66 -9.35 -6.58 2.45
C GLY A 66 -10.34 -7.33 3.36
N ALA A 67 -10.96 -8.41 2.86
CA ALA A 67 -12.00 -9.17 3.54
C ALA A 67 -11.42 -10.18 4.55
N VAL A 68 -10.53 -9.72 5.40
CA VAL A 68 -9.85 -10.50 6.45
C VAL A 68 -10.24 -9.92 7.81
N LYS A 69 -10.33 -10.77 8.84
CA LYS A 69 -10.62 -10.33 10.20
C LYS A 69 -9.57 -9.32 10.68
N PRO A 70 -9.97 -8.21 11.36
CA PRO A 70 -9.02 -7.17 11.81
C PRO A 70 -7.84 -7.72 12.61
N ALA A 71 -8.09 -8.62 13.56
CA ALA A 71 -7.02 -9.24 14.37
C ALA A 71 -6.02 -10.06 13.54
N ILE A 72 -6.45 -10.63 12.40
CA ILE A 72 -5.56 -11.37 11.50
C ILE A 72 -4.71 -10.42 10.68
N LYS A 73 -5.27 -9.27 10.22
CA LYS A 73 -4.48 -8.23 9.55
C LYS A 73 -3.38 -7.69 10.47
N ALA A 74 -3.71 -7.41 11.74
CA ALA A 74 -2.74 -6.94 12.73
C ALA A 74 -1.63 -7.96 12.95
N LEU A 75 -1.98 -9.24 13.11
CA LEU A 75 -1.00 -10.33 13.30
C LEU A 75 -0.12 -10.53 12.04
N GLU A 76 -0.70 -10.44 10.84
CA GLU A 76 0.04 -10.52 9.57
C GLU A 76 1.05 -9.37 9.46
N ALA A 77 0.64 -8.15 9.84
CA ALA A 77 1.52 -6.97 9.85
C ALA A 77 2.67 -7.10 10.87
N GLU A 78 2.36 -7.53 12.09
CA GLU A 78 3.36 -7.79 13.14
C GLU A 78 4.42 -8.79 12.67
N GLN A 79 3.96 -9.92 12.10
CA GLN A 79 4.86 -10.95 11.58
C GLN A 79 5.69 -10.41 10.41
N ALA A 80 5.10 -9.67 9.48
CA ALA A 80 5.81 -9.11 8.33
C ALA A 80 6.94 -8.16 8.74
N VAL A 81 6.70 -7.31 9.75
CA VAL A 81 7.73 -6.42 10.29
C VAL A 81 8.82 -7.22 11.03
N ALA A 82 8.44 -8.25 11.79
CA ALA A 82 9.41 -9.16 12.42
C ALA A 82 10.28 -9.89 11.38
N ASP A 83 9.75 -10.17 10.19
CA ASP A 83 10.45 -10.79 9.06
C ASP A 83 11.21 -9.77 8.19
N GLY A 84 11.26 -8.48 8.58
CA GLY A 84 12.12 -7.47 8.00
C GLY A 84 11.45 -6.49 7.04
N ALA A 85 10.12 -6.39 7.02
CA ALA A 85 9.44 -5.32 6.28
C ALA A 85 9.67 -3.95 6.95
N ASP A 86 10.06 -2.94 6.17
CA ASP A 86 10.13 -1.53 6.60
C ASP A 86 8.75 -0.86 6.53
N GLU A 87 7.92 -1.29 5.58
CA GLU A 87 6.63 -0.68 5.24
C GLU A 87 5.55 -1.75 5.03
N VAL A 88 4.35 -1.45 5.50
CA VAL A 88 3.18 -2.33 5.39
C VAL A 88 2.04 -1.61 4.70
N ASP A 89 1.55 -2.17 3.60
CA ASP A 89 0.42 -1.68 2.82
C ASP A 89 -0.82 -2.54 3.13
N MET A 90 -1.67 -2.11 4.06
CA MET A 90 -2.90 -2.83 4.41
C MET A 90 -4.05 -2.49 3.47
N VAL A 91 -4.89 -3.47 3.16
CA VAL A 91 -6.14 -3.24 2.43
C VAL A 91 -7.30 -3.10 3.44
N VAL A 92 -8.08 -2.00 3.33
CA VAL A 92 -9.30 -1.84 4.13
C VAL A 92 -10.35 -2.89 3.77
N ASN A 93 -11.24 -3.20 4.69
CA ASN A 93 -12.43 -3.99 4.37
C ASN A 93 -13.42 -3.11 3.59
N VAL A 94 -13.39 -3.23 2.26
CA VAL A 94 -14.26 -2.45 1.36
C VAL A 94 -15.75 -2.68 1.65
N GLY A 95 -16.13 -3.85 2.16
CA GLY A 95 -17.49 -4.14 2.60
C GLY A 95 -17.95 -3.20 3.72
N LEU A 96 -17.10 -2.97 4.73
CA LEU A 96 -17.40 -2.02 5.82
C LEU A 96 -17.53 -0.57 5.30
N VAL A 97 -16.70 -0.19 4.33
CA VAL A 97 -16.81 1.13 3.68
C VAL A 97 -18.17 1.25 2.97
N LYS A 98 -18.59 0.23 2.21
CA LYS A 98 -19.89 0.20 1.52
C LYS A 98 -21.10 0.20 2.46
N GLU A 99 -20.92 -0.32 3.67
CA GLU A 99 -21.93 -0.26 4.74
C GLU A 99 -21.96 1.11 5.45
N GLY A 100 -21.00 2.00 5.16
CA GLY A 100 -20.82 3.27 5.85
C GLY A 100 -20.34 3.12 7.31
N ASN A 101 -19.76 1.96 7.64
CA ASN A 101 -19.27 1.66 8.99
C ASN A 101 -17.81 2.12 9.17
N PHE A 102 -17.61 3.43 9.13
CA PHE A 102 -16.26 4.03 9.20
C PHE A 102 -15.60 3.90 10.57
N GLU A 103 -16.39 3.75 11.64
CA GLU A 103 -15.86 3.42 12.97
C GLU A 103 -15.14 2.06 12.97
N ALA A 104 -15.73 1.06 12.32
CA ALA A 104 -15.09 -0.25 12.19
C ALA A 104 -13.88 -0.23 11.23
N VAL A 105 -13.91 0.62 10.18
CA VAL A 105 -12.75 0.85 9.29
C VAL A 105 -11.60 1.50 10.06
N GLU A 106 -11.86 2.53 10.87
CA GLU A 106 -10.86 3.16 11.73
C GLU A 106 -10.27 2.15 12.72
N ALA A 107 -11.13 1.39 13.40
CA ALA A 107 -10.70 0.40 14.39
C ALA A 107 -9.80 -0.72 13.79
N GLU A 108 -10.08 -1.17 12.54
CA GLU A 108 -9.21 -2.17 11.90
C GLU A 108 -7.84 -1.58 11.52
N ILE A 109 -7.79 -0.32 11.08
CA ILE A 109 -6.55 0.37 10.74
C ILE A 109 -5.73 0.62 12.02
N GLN A 110 -6.39 1.10 13.09
CA GLN A 110 -5.77 1.31 14.40
C GLN A 110 -5.16 0.02 14.93
N GLY A 111 -5.87 -1.12 14.81
CA GLY A 111 -5.34 -2.42 15.23
C GLY A 111 -4.05 -2.82 14.50
N VAL A 112 -3.93 -2.49 13.21
CA VAL A 112 -2.69 -2.69 12.46
C VAL A 112 -1.62 -1.70 12.90
N ARG A 113 -1.97 -0.41 13.08
CA ARG A 113 -1.03 0.61 13.57
C ARG A 113 -0.42 0.24 14.93
N ASP A 114 -1.25 -0.24 15.86
CA ASP A 114 -0.81 -0.65 17.18
C ASP A 114 0.15 -1.84 17.14
N ALA A 115 -0.02 -2.74 16.17
CA ALA A 115 0.84 -3.91 15.99
C ALA A 115 2.22 -3.55 15.38
N ILE A 116 2.32 -2.45 14.63
CA ILE A 116 3.54 -2.03 13.93
C ILE A 116 3.88 -0.54 14.18
N PRO A 117 4.03 -0.10 15.45
CA PRO A 117 4.09 1.33 15.81
C PRO A 117 5.22 2.10 15.12
N ASP A 118 6.32 1.44 14.78
CA ASP A 118 7.54 2.06 14.25
C ASP A 118 7.71 1.88 12.73
N ALA A 119 6.90 1.04 12.08
CA ALA A 119 6.96 0.83 10.63
C ALA A 119 6.03 1.80 9.89
N VAL A 120 6.33 2.07 8.62
CA VAL A 120 5.44 2.87 7.77
C VAL A 120 4.17 2.09 7.44
N LEU A 121 3.02 2.68 7.74
CA LEU A 121 1.70 2.12 7.43
C LEU A 121 1.05 2.87 6.27
N LYS A 122 0.78 2.17 5.17
CA LYS A 122 -0.01 2.68 4.06
C LYS A 122 -1.36 1.97 3.99
N VAL A 123 -2.43 2.74 3.83
CA VAL A 123 -3.80 2.22 3.80
C VAL A 123 -4.33 2.25 2.38
N ILE A 124 -4.50 1.07 1.77
CA ILE A 124 -5.09 0.90 0.45
C ILE A 124 -6.61 0.97 0.59
N ILE A 125 -7.21 2.03 0.06
CA ILE A 125 -8.65 2.27 0.16
C ILE A 125 -9.46 1.68 -0.99
N GLU A 126 -8.82 1.23 -2.07
CA GLU A 126 -9.44 0.72 -3.32
C GLU A 126 -10.35 1.77 -3.98
N SER A 127 -9.82 2.96 -4.20
CA SER A 127 -10.58 4.16 -4.58
C SER A 127 -11.49 3.99 -5.81
N ALA A 128 -11.09 3.16 -6.79
CA ALA A 128 -11.90 2.92 -7.98
C ALA A 128 -13.23 2.18 -7.69
N ALA A 129 -13.35 1.54 -6.53
CA ALA A 129 -14.57 0.86 -6.07
C ALA A 129 -15.47 1.77 -5.20
N LEU A 130 -15.04 2.99 -4.89
CA LEU A 130 -15.67 3.89 -3.93
C LEU A 130 -16.30 5.11 -4.62
N THR A 131 -17.31 5.71 -3.97
CA THR A 131 -17.77 7.06 -4.31
C THR A 131 -16.83 8.11 -3.70
N ASP A 132 -16.95 9.37 -4.12
CA ASP A 132 -16.12 10.45 -3.57
C ASP A 132 -16.35 10.63 -2.06
N GLU A 133 -17.60 10.47 -1.58
CA GLU A 133 -17.94 10.54 -0.16
C GLU A 133 -17.30 9.38 0.62
N GLU A 134 -17.30 8.17 0.06
CA GLU A 134 -16.65 7.00 0.66
C GLU A 134 -15.13 7.17 0.69
N ILE A 135 -14.52 7.73 -0.36
CA ILE A 135 -13.08 8.06 -0.37
C ILE A 135 -12.74 9.03 0.76
N VAL A 136 -13.50 10.13 0.87
CA VAL A 136 -13.29 11.14 1.91
C VAL A 136 -13.37 10.52 3.31
N ALA A 137 -14.44 9.79 3.60
CA ALA A 137 -14.64 9.21 4.92
C ALA A 137 -13.59 8.13 5.27
N THR A 138 -13.18 7.33 4.28
CA THR A 138 -12.12 6.31 4.49
C THR A 138 -10.76 6.95 4.72
N CYS A 139 -10.41 8.02 3.99
CA CYS A 139 -9.18 8.77 4.23
C CYS A 139 -9.15 9.39 5.63
N GLN A 140 -10.27 9.97 6.09
CA GLN A 140 -10.38 10.52 7.44
C GLN A 140 -10.21 9.45 8.52
N ALA A 141 -10.80 8.27 8.34
CA ALA A 141 -10.61 7.14 9.24
C ALA A 141 -9.14 6.69 9.28
N ALA A 142 -8.44 6.68 8.13
CA ALA A 142 -7.03 6.34 8.08
C ALA A 142 -6.14 7.38 8.80
N GLU A 143 -6.44 8.68 8.64
CA GLU A 143 -5.72 9.74 9.36
C GLU A 143 -5.93 9.64 10.87
N GLN A 144 -7.17 9.40 11.32
CA GLN A 144 -7.51 9.26 12.74
C GLN A 144 -6.81 8.04 13.37
N ALA A 145 -6.70 6.95 12.63
CA ALA A 145 -6.00 5.74 13.05
C ALA A 145 -4.46 5.83 12.96
N GLY A 146 -3.89 6.97 12.58
CA GLY A 146 -2.45 7.20 12.56
C GLY A 146 -1.70 6.53 11.42
N ALA A 147 -2.33 6.36 10.25
CA ALA A 147 -1.64 5.95 9.03
C ALA A 147 -0.64 7.03 8.58
N ASP A 148 0.43 6.62 7.91
CA ASP A 148 1.40 7.53 7.29
C ASP A 148 0.98 7.90 5.86
N PHE A 149 0.36 6.95 5.15
CA PHE A 149 -0.11 7.12 3.78
C PHE A 149 -1.54 6.61 3.60
N VAL A 150 -2.26 7.23 2.66
CA VAL A 150 -3.39 6.62 1.97
C VAL A 150 -2.98 6.23 0.55
N LYS A 151 -3.32 5.01 0.14
CA LYS A 151 -2.94 4.44 -1.16
C LYS A 151 -4.18 4.11 -1.97
N THR A 152 -4.16 4.38 -3.27
CA THR A 152 -5.37 4.31 -4.09
C THR A 152 -5.90 2.90 -4.28
N SER A 153 -5.03 1.93 -4.63
CA SER A 153 -5.52 0.68 -5.23
C SER A 153 -4.61 -0.51 -4.99
N THR A 154 -5.21 -1.70 -4.97
CA THR A 154 -4.45 -2.97 -4.98
C THR A 154 -3.86 -3.30 -6.35
N GLY A 155 -4.50 -2.84 -7.44
CA GLY A 155 -4.20 -3.27 -8.80
C GLY A 155 -4.86 -4.60 -9.21
N PHE A 156 -5.63 -5.23 -8.31
CA PHE A 156 -6.30 -6.52 -8.52
C PHE A 156 -7.82 -6.39 -8.61
N HIS A 157 -8.38 -5.23 -8.26
CA HIS A 157 -9.82 -5.01 -8.31
C HIS A 157 -10.29 -4.70 -9.75
N PRO A 158 -11.40 -5.31 -10.22
CA PRO A 158 -11.89 -5.11 -11.59
C PRO A 158 -12.37 -3.68 -11.89
N ALA A 159 -12.66 -2.87 -10.87
CA ALA A 159 -13.05 -1.46 -11.04
C ALA A 159 -11.91 -0.56 -11.56
N GLY A 160 -10.65 -1.01 -11.47
CA GLY A 160 -9.51 -0.26 -11.99
C GLY A 160 -8.45 0.08 -10.94
N GLY A 161 -7.59 1.03 -11.29
CA GLY A 161 -6.47 1.51 -10.47
C GLY A 161 -6.55 2.99 -10.13
N ALA A 162 -5.39 3.63 -9.99
CA ALA A 162 -5.28 5.04 -9.67
C ALA A 162 -5.92 5.96 -10.73
N SER A 163 -6.49 7.06 -10.28
CA SER A 163 -6.89 8.18 -11.13
C SER A 163 -6.40 9.50 -10.54
N ALA A 164 -6.12 10.48 -11.41
CA ALA A 164 -5.73 11.82 -10.96
C ALA A 164 -6.81 12.48 -10.08
N HIS A 165 -8.09 12.21 -10.37
CA HIS A 165 -9.21 12.66 -9.55
C HIS A 165 -9.14 12.11 -8.13
N ALA A 166 -9.00 10.78 -7.98
CA ALA A 166 -8.92 10.13 -6.66
C ALA A 166 -7.69 10.63 -5.87
N VAL A 167 -6.51 10.69 -6.49
CA VAL A 167 -5.28 11.20 -5.84
C VAL A 167 -5.46 12.62 -5.34
N LYS A 168 -6.05 13.50 -6.16
CA LYS A 168 -6.32 14.88 -5.75
C LYS A 168 -7.31 14.93 -4.59
N LEU A 169 -8.42 14.21 -4.66
CA LEU A 169 -9.45 14.17 -3.62
C LEU A 169 -8.86 13.66 -2.29
N MET A 170 -8.07 12.59 -2.32
CA MET A 170 -7.39 12.04 -1.16
C MET A 170 -6.45 13.08 -0.52
N LYS A 171 -5.60 13.74 -1.33
CA LYS A 171 -4.65 14.75 -0.81
C LYS A 171 -5.35 15.99 -0.27
N ASP A 172 -6.42 16.43 -0.90
CA ASP A 172 -7.23 17.55 -0.40
C ASP A 172 -7.94 17.20 0.92
N THR A 173 -8.32 15.93 1.11
CA THR A 173 -9.02 15.45 2.32
C THR A 173 -8.09 15.31 3.52
N VAL A 174 -6.91 14.72 3.32
CA VAL A 174 -5.92 14.44 4.39
C VAL A 174 -4.56 15.06 4.03
N PRO A 175 -4.45 16.40 4.13
CA PRO A 175 -3.25 17.11 3.70
C PRO A 175 -2.00 16.74 4.53
N ASN A 176 -2.17 16.18 5.72
CA ASN A 176 -1.09 15.76 6.60
C ASN A 176 -0.54 14.37 6.26
N LEU A 177 -1.32 13.54 5.55
CA LEU A 177 -0.85 12.24 5.08
C LEU A 177 -0.20 12.36 3.70
N GLU A 178 0.68 11.42 3.40
CA GLU A 178 1.14 11.23 2.03
C GLU A 178 0.12 10.41 1.23
N VAL A 179 0.11 10.63 -0.10
CA VAL A 179 -0.79 9.90 -1.01
C VAL A 179 0.04 9.08 -1.99
N LYS A 180 -0.25 7.79 -2.05
CA LYS A 180 0.40 6.85 -2.97
C LYS A 180 -0.56 6.44 -4.08
N ALA A 181 -0.23 6.79 -5.32
CA ALA A 181 -0.92 6.26 -6.50
C ALA A 181 -0.44 4.84 -6.80
N SER A 182 -1.36 3.92 -7.07
CA SER A 182 -1.05 2.53 -7.41
C SER A 182 -2.11 1.88 -8.28
N GLY A 183 -1.73 0.78 -8.95
CA GLY A 183 -2.61 0.08 -9.87
C GLY A 183 -2.62 0.71 -11.28
N GLY A 184 -2.06 -0.02 -12.25
CA GLY A 184 -2.02 0.40 -13.64
C GLY A 184 -0.83 1.26 -14.05
N ILE A 185 0.03 1.68 -13.14
CA ILE A 185 1.24 2.47 -13.42
C ILE A 185 2.36 1.51 -13.82
N ARG A 186 2.68 1.47 -15.12
CA ARG A 186 3.64 0.49 -15.69
C ARG A 186 4.81 1.12 -16.44
N ASP A 187 4.76 2.41 -16.69
CA ASP A 187 5.76 3.16 -17.44
C ASP A 187 5.89 4.60 -16.93
N ALA A 188 6.93 5.28 -17.42
CA ALA A 188 7.25 6.63 -16.98
C ALA A 188 6.23 7.68 -17.46
N GLU A 189 5.48 7.42 -18.52
CA GLU A 189 4.45 8.33 -19.03
C GLU A 189 3.24 8.33 -18.10
N THR A 190 2.82 7.15 -17.64
CA THR A 190 1.71 6.99 -16.69
C THR A 190 2.08 7.51 -15.29
N ALA A 191 3.37 7.50 -14.93
CA ALA A 191 3.87 7.94 -13.62
C ALA A 191 4.02 9.48 -13.50
N GLN A 192 3.88 10.24 -14.58
CA GLN A 192 3.98 11.71 -14.63
C GLN A 192 2.62 12.39 -14.53
#